data_a3c7c4d8de239b3751d5b83e315613a5
#
_entry.id   a3c7c4d8de239b3751d5b83e315613a5
#
_cell.length_a   1.000
_cell.length_b   1.000
_cell.length_c   1.000
_cell.angle_alpha   90.00
_cell.angle_beta   90.00
_cell.angle_gamma   90.00
#
_symmetry.space_group_name_H-M   'P 1'
#
loop_
_entity.id
_entity.type
_entity.pdbx_description
1 polymer ?
#
loop_
_entity_poly.entity_id
_entity_poly.type
_entity_poly.pdbx_seq_one_letter_code
_entity_poly.pdbx_strand_id
1 'polypeptide(L)'
;MIISKRKINVRTIRNLHNGEGLTLRHGRPVTYKTGWQVATHGVECTTPEEVAKLIRTAEYAEACGIWLDNDIYYVDHSIRVATKHAAVKLGRECNQLSIFGWGRKSDNALEWL
;
A
#
# COMPACT_ATOMS: atom_id res chain seq x y z
N MET A 1 -3.86 15.75 0.77
CA MET A 1 -3.74 14.56 -0.11
C MET A 1 -3.20 14.96 -1.46
N ILE A 2 -2.22 14.25 -1.94
CA ILE A 2 -1.66 14.45 -3.27
C ILE A 2 -1.88 13.17 -4.06
N ILE A 3 -2.54 13.29 -5.23
CA ILE A 3 -2.77 12.17 -6.14
C ILE A 3 -2.04 12.48 -7.44
N SER A 4 -1.23 11.52 -7.91
CA SER A 4 -0.55 11.65 -9.19
C SER A 4 -1.56 11.77 -10.33
N LYS A 5 -1.23 12.58 -11.33
CA LYS A 5 -2.07 12.76 -12.53
C LYS A 5 -2.08 11.54 -13.43
N ARG A 6 -1.08 10.66 -13.31
CA ARG A 6 -0.93 9.47 -14.17
C ARG A 6 -1.10 8.19 -13.37
N LYS A 7 -1.80 7.24 -13.97
CA LYS A 7 -1.84 5.88 -13.46
C LYS A 7 -0.45 5.25 -13.62
N ILE A 8 -0.10 4.37 -12.68
CA ILE A 8 1.13 3.60 -12.83
C ILE A 8 0.96 2.55 -13.94
N ASN A 9 2.08 2.11 -14.45
CA ASN A 9 2.17 1.04 -15.42
C ASN A 9 3.21 0.01 -14.97
N VAL A 10 3.37 -1.05 -15.75
CA VAL A 10 4.32 -2.12 -15.46
C VAL A 10 5.75 -1.61 -15.29
N ARG A 11 6.13 -0.57 -16.05
CA ARG A 11 7.46 0.04 -15.95
C ARG A 11 7.70 0.66 -14.58
N THR A 12 6.69 1.36 -14.02
CA THR A 12 6.78 1.94 -12.68
C THR A 12 7.03 0.85 -11.64
N ILE A 13 6.30 -0.26 -11.75
CA ILE A 13 6.46 -1.40 -10.84
C ILE A 13 7.85 -2.03 -10.99
N ARG A 14 8.29 -2.23 -12.22
CA ARG A 14 9.61 -2.82 -12.53
C ARG A 14 10.75 -1.98 -11.97
N ASN A 15 10.57 -0.67 -11.87
CA ASN A 15 11.59 0.25 -11.37
C ASN A 15 11.64 0.36 -9.85
N LEU A 16 10.75 -0.32 -9.12
CA LEU A 16 10.84 -0.38 -7.66
C LEU A 16 12.08 -1.17 -7.23
N HIS A 17 12.73 -0.69 -6.19
CA HIS A 17 13.84 -1.39 -5.54
C HIS A 17 13.36 -2.06 -4.26
N ASN A 18 14.10 -3.07 -3.80
CA ASN A 18 13.82 -3.72 -2.52
C ASN A 18 13.76 -2.70 -1.39
N GLY A 19 12.72 -2.78 -0.57
CA GLY A 19 12.46 -1.84 0.51
C GLY A 19 11.57 -0.66 0.10
N GLU A 20 11.26 -0.51 -1.18
CA GLU A 20 10.40 0.56 -1.68
C GLU A 20 8.95 0.09 -1.87
N GLY A 21 8.03 1.03 -1.79
CA GLY A 21 6.63 0.76 -2.00
C GLY A 21 5.85 1.95 -2.53
N LEU A 22 4.62 1.68 -2.90
CA LEU A 22 3.66 2.67 -3.40
C LEU A 22 2.31 2.42 -2.77
N THR A 23 1.58 3.50 -2.52
CA THR A 23 0.15 3.43 -2.20
C THR A 23 -0.60 4.02 -3.39
N LEU A 24 -1.61 3.31 -3.85
CA LEU A 24 -2.37 3.69 -5.04
C LEU A 24 -3.84 3.92 -4.69
N ARG A 25 -4.42 4.89 -5.37
CA ARG A 25 -5.86 5.11 -5.38
C ARG A 25 -6.31 5.22 -6.83
N HIS A 26 -7.20 4.35 -7.24
CA HIS A 26 -7.64 4.23 -8.64
C HIS A 26 -6.45 4.11 -9.62
N GLY A 27 -5.46 3.31 -9.24
CA GLY A 27 -4.26 3.07 -10.05
C GLY A 27 -3.26 4.23 -10.08
N ARG A 28 -3.44 5.27 -9.29
CA ARG A 28 -2.58 6.46 -9.24
C ARG A 28 -1.86 6.54 -7.91
N PRO A 29 -0.56 6.80 -7.88
CA PRO A 29 0.15 7.02 -6.62
C PRO A 29 -0.50 8.13 -5.82
N VAL A 30 -0.68 7.91 -4.53
CA VAL A 30 -1.28 8.86 -3.60
C VAL A 30 -0.40 8.99 -2.35
N THR A 31 -0.34 10.22 -1.83
CA THR A 31 0.31 10.52 -0.55
C THR A 31 -0.64 11.34 0.30
N TYR A 32 -0.80 10.97 1.55
CA TYR A 32 -1.61 11.71 2.52
C TYR A 32 -0.70 12.44 3.51
N LYS A 33 -1.19 13.52 4.09
CA LYS A 33 -0.45 14.28 5.11
C LYS A 33 -0.65 13.71 6.51
N THR A 34 -1.79 13.09 6.76
CA THR A 34 -2.19 12.56 8.07
C THR A 34 -2.97 11.28 7.92
N GLY A 35 -3.20 10.62 9.04
CA GLY A 35 -3.97 9.38 9.09
C GLY A 35 -3.08 8.15 9.01
N TRP A 36 -3.71 7.02 8.85
CA TRP A 36 -3.06 5.71 8.87
C TRP A 36 -3.53 4.87 7.70
N GLN A 37 -2.60 4.17 7.09
CA GLN A 37 -2.90 3.21 6.03
C GLN A 37 -2.91 1.81 6.61
N VAL A 38 -4.00 1.09 6.38
CA VAL A 38 -4.21 -0.25 6.92
C VAL A 38 -4.50 -1.20 5.78
N ALA A 39 -3.69 -2.25 5.68
CA ALA A 39 -3.97 -3.35 4.75
C ALA A 39 -5.06 -4.24 5.35
N THR A 40 -6.00 -4.69 4.53
CA THR A 40 -7.05 -5.61 4.96
C THR A 40 -6.74 -7.04 4.56
N HIS A 41 -6.19 -7.23 3.38
CA HIS A 41 -5.73 -8.52 2.87
C HIS A 41 -4.76 -8.30 1.71
N GLY A 42 -3.98 -9.30 1.37
CA GLY A 42 -3.01 -9.15 0.30
C GLY A 42 -2.55 -10.48 -0.27
N VAL A 43 -1.78 -10.38 -1.34
CA VAL A 43 -1.16 -11.52 -2.01
C VAL A 43 0.29 -11.19 -2.37
N GLU A 44 1.08 -12.23 -2.57
CA GLU A 44 2.46 -12.12 -3.05
C GLU A 44 2.50 -12.34 -4.56
N CYS A 45 3.30 -11.52 -5.25
CA CYS A 45 3.57 -11.64 -6.68
C CYS A 45 5.07 -11.71 -6.91
N THR A 46 5.48 -12.41 -7.96
CA THR A 46 6.90 -12.57 -8.29
C THR A 46 7.34 -11.74 -9.48
N THR A 47 6.40 -11.21 -10.26
CA THR A 47 6.71 -10.41 -11.46
C THR A 47 5.93 -9.09 -11.46
N PRO A 48 6.50 -8.02 -12.06
CA PRO A 48 5.78 -6.75 -12.22
C PRO A 48 4.47 -6.90 -13.02
N GLU A 49 4.44 -7.81 -13.98
CA GLU A 49 3.27 -8.09 -14.83
C GLU A 49 2.10 -8.62 -14.01
N GLU A 50 2.37 -9.54 -13.08
CA GLU A 50 1.35 -10.05 -12.16
C GLU A 50 0.78 -8.94 -11.29
N VAL A 51 1.64 -8.06 -10.77
CA VAL A 51 1.23 -6.90 -9.97
C VAL A 51 0.33 -5.97 -10.79
N ALA A 52 0.74 -5.63 -12.01
CA ALA A 52 -0.03 -4.76 -12.89
C ALA A 52 -1.40 -5.34 -13.22
N LYS A 53 -1.49 -6.65 -13.43
CA LYS A 53 -2.75 -7.34 -13.68
C LYS A 53 -3.66 -7.29 -12.45
N LEU A 54 -3.11 -7.53 -11.28
CA LEU A 54 -3.86 -7.54 -10.03
C LEU A 54 -4.46 -6.17 -9.71
N ILE A 55 -3.70 -5.09 -9.91
CA ILE A 55 -4.17 -3.73 -9.69
C ILE A 55 -5.43 -3.40 -10.52
N ARG A 56 -5.60 -4.05 -11.66
CA ARG A 56 -6.77 -3.82 -12.53
C ARG A 56 -8.01 -4.58 -12.10
N THR A 57 -7.91 -5.52 -11.17
CA THR A 57 -9.09 -6.23 -10.67
C THR A 57 -9.92 -5.30 -9.79
N ALA A 58 -11.23 -5.55 -9.73
CA ALA A 58 -12.15 -4.72 -8.96
C ALA A 58 -11.74 -4.58 -7.49
N GLU A 59 -11.22 -5.65 -6.92
CA GLU A 59 -10.81 -5.70 -5.51
C GLU A 59 -9.67 -4.74 -5.19
N TYR A 60 -8.68 -4.62 -6.10
CA TYR A 60 -7.48 -3.81 -5.89
C TYR A 60 -7.53 -2.47 -6.64
N ALA A 61 -8.50 -2.27 -7.51
CA ALA A 61 -8.55 -1.08 -8.35
C ALA A 61 -8.76 0.21 -7.58
N GLU A 62 -9.53 0.19 -6.50
CA GLU A 62 -9.86 1.39 -5.73
C GLU A 62 -8.68 1.87 -4.89
N ALA A 63 -8.11 0.99 -4.08
CA ALA A 63 -6.99 1.32 -3.21
C ALA A 63 -6.13 0.10 -2.93
N CYS A 64 -4.85 0.22 -3.14
CA CYS A 64 -3.91 -0.85 -2.83
C CYS A 64 -2.54 -0.31 -2.47
N GLY A 65 -1.80 -1.14 -1.75
CA GLY A 65 -0.39 -0.94 -1.49
C GLY A 65 0.44 -1.94 -2.29
N ILE A 66 1.62 -1.52 -2.72
CA ILE A 66 2.61 -2.39 -3.34
C ILE A 66 3.90 -2.18 -2.58
N TRP A 67 4.53 -3.26 -2.17
CA TRP A 67 5.82 -3.22 -1.50
C TRP A 67 6.69 -4.32 -2.06
N LEU A 68 7.93 -3.97 -2.41
CA LEU A 68 8.93 -4.91 -2.88
C LEU A 68 9.95 -5.17 -1.77
N ASP A 69 10.11 -6.42 -1.41
CA ASP A 69 11.14 -6.82 -0.47
C ASP A 69 11.65 -8.21 -0.84
N ASN A 70 12.96 -8.34 -0.86
CA ASN A 70 13.64 -9.61 -1.15
C ASN A 70 13.14 -10.23 -2.47
N ASP A 71 12.95 -9.37 -3.48
CA ASP A 71 12.46 -9.72 -4.84
C ASP A 71 11.03 -10.26 -4.90
N ILE A 72 10.26 -10.09 -3.83
CA ILE A 72 8.84 -10.46 -3.77
C ILE A 72 8.02 -9.19 -3.68
N TYR A 73 7.00 -9.09 -4.54
CA TYR A 73 6.03 -7.99 -4.49
C TYR A 73 4.87 -8.39 -3.57
N TYR A 74 4.66 -7.59 -2.53
CA TYR A 74 3.51 -7.72 -1.64
C TYR A 74 2.47 -6.71 -2.09
N VAL A 75 1.33 -7.19 -2.54
CA VAL A 75 0.23 -6.34 -2.99
C VAL A 75 -0.95 -6.53 -2.07
N ASP A 76 -1.41 -5.45 -1.47
CA ASP A 76 -2.51 -5.50 -0.52
C ASP A 76 -3.64 -4.56 -0.92
N HIS A 77 -4.86 -4.92 -0.54
CA HIS A 77 -5.97 -3.99 -0.50
C HIS A 77 -5.82 -3.19 0.79
N SER A 78 -5.77 -1.87 0.68
CA SER A 78 -5.53 -1.02 1.85
C SER A 78 -6.46 0.18 1.87
N ILE A 79 -6.75 0.67 3.08
CA ILE A 79 -7.58 1.84 3.27
C ILE A 79 -6.91 2.81 4.21
N ARG A 80 -7.24 4.10 4.04
CA ARG A 80 -6.80 5.13 4.97
C ARG A 80 -7.87 5.34 6.03
N VAL A 81 -7.45 5.33 7.30
CA VAL A 81 -8.31 5.71 8.44
C VAL A 81 -7.72 6.90 9.18
N ALA A 82 -8.58 7.75 9.71
CA ALA A 82 -8.16 9.04 10.26
C ALA A 82 -7.42 8.93 11.59
N THR A 83 -7.78 7.97 12.44
CA THR A 83 -7.26 7.86 13.80
C THR A 83 -6.43 6.61 14.02
N LYS A 84 -5.44 6.70 14.90
CA LYS A 84 -4.63 5.54 15.30
C LYS A 84 -5.48 4.46 15.95
N HIS A 85 -6.42 4.85 16.81
CA HIS A 85 -7.29 3.88 17.48
C HIS A 85 -8.08 3.02 16.49
N ALA A 86 -8.71 3.66 15.48
CA ALA A 86 -9.44 2.94 14.44
C ALA A 86 -8.52 2.06 13.59
N ALA A 87 -7.32 2.56 13.28
CA ALA A 87 -6.34 1.83 12.49
C ALA A 87 -5.83 0.57 13.21
N VAL A 88 -5.52 0.69 14.50
CA VAL A 88 -5.08 -0.45 15.32
C VAL A 88 -6.18 -1.52 15.39
N LYS A 89 -7.41 -1.10 15.64
CA LYS A 89 -8.55 -2.01 15.70
C LYS A 89 -8.72 -2.76 14.38
N LEU A 90 -8.76 -2.04 13.27
CA LEU A 90 -8.92 -2.63 11.95
C LEU A 90 -7.75 -3.56 11.59
N GLY A 91 -6.51 -3.12 11.85
CA GLY A 91 -5.32 -3.92 11.59
C GLY A 91 -5.33 -5.24 12.33
N ARG A 92 -5.73 -5.23 13.59
CA ARG A 92 -5.86 -6.45 14.40
C ARG A 92 -6.97 -7.36 13.91
N GLU A 93 -8.12 -6.80 13.53
CA GLU A 93 -9.24 -7.56 12.95
C GLU A 93 -8.83 -8.25 11.65
N CYS A 94 -7.95 -7.62 10.87
CA CYS A 94 -7.45 -8.16 9.60
C CYS A 94 -6.14 -8.96 9.75
N ASN A 95 -5.69 -9.23 10.97
CA ASN A 95 -4.47 -9.98 11.26
C ASN A 95 -3.20 -9.36 10.64
N GLN A 96 -3.15 -8.03 10.58
CA GLN A 96 -1.98 -7.34 10.07
C GLN A 96 -0.89 -7.23 11.15
N LEU A 97 0.38 -7.24 10.73
CA LEU A 97 1.51 -7.10 11.64
C LEU A 97 1.78 -5.64 12.01
N SER A 98 1.41 -4.72 11.13
CA SER A 98 1.69 -3.30 11.32
C SER A 98 0.68 -2.44 10.57
N ILE A 99 0.68 -1.15 10.92
CA ILE A 99 -0.03 -0.09 10.20
C ILE A 99 0.97 1.00 9.85
N PHE A 100 0.67 1.79 8.81
CA PHE A 100 1.55 2.85 8.33
C PHE A 100 0.95 4.22 8.65
N GLY A 101 1.73 5.08 9.32
CA GLY A 101 1.33 6.44 9.65
C GLY A 101 1.80 7.46 8.62
N TRP A 102 0.85 8.16 8.00
CA TRP A 102 1.13 9.22 7.04
C TRP A 102 1.69 10.48 7.72
N GLY A 103 2.61 11.16 7.05
CA GLY A 103 3.17 12.43 7.53
C GLY A 103 4.18 12.27 8.66
N ARG A 104 4.58 11.07 8.99
CA ARG A 104 5.58 10.78 10.02
C ARG A 104 6.94 10.54 9.41
N LYS A 105 8.00 10.71 10.20
CA LYS A 105 9.35 10.35 9.77
C LYS A 105 9.43 8.85 9.54
N SER A 106 10.28 8.41 8.62
CA SER A 106 10.36 7.02 8.18
C SER A 106 10.60 6.01 9.31
N ASP A 107 11.35 6.40 10.36
CA ASP A 107 11.60 5.57 11.53
C ASP A 107 10.40 5.44 12.47
N ASN A 108 9.41 6.34 12.34
CA ASN A 108 8.18 6.34 13.15
C ASN A 108 6.92 6.06 12.34
N ALA A 109 7.06 5.77 11.05
CA ALA A 109 5.90 5.58 10.17
C ALA A 109 5.20 4.24 10.42
N LEU A 110 5.96 3.17 10.71
CA LEU A 110 5.37 1.88 11.03
C LEU A 110 5.05 1.77 12.51
N GLU A 111 3.83 1.31 12.78
CA GLU A 111 3.38 0.95 14.13
C GLU A 111 3.09 -0.54 14.13
N TRP A 112 3.81 -1.29 14.94
CA TRP A 112 3.61 -2.74 15.10
C TRP A 112 2.41 -3.03 15.99
N LEU A 113 1.64 -4.01 15.63
CA LEU A 113 0.40 -4.39 16.33
C LEU A 113 0.59 -5.54 17.31
#